data_6c39db6b7d9d8c5abbdcc0d5da714eaa
#
_entry.id   6c39db6b7d9d8c5abbdcc0d5da714eaa
#
_cell.length_a   1.000
_cell.length_b   1.000
_cell.length_c   1.000
_cell.angle_alpha   90.00
_cell.angle_beta   90.00
_cell.angle_gamma   90.00
#
_symmetry.space_group_name_H-M   'P 1'
#
loop_
_entity.id
_entity.type
_entity.pdbx_description
1 polymer ?
#
loop_
_entity_poly.entity_id
_entity_poly.type
_entity_poly.pdbx_seq_one_letter_code
_entity_poly.pdbx_strand_id
1 'polypeptide(L)'
;MPHAIADETLHLDVAIIGAGWYGLKAASTLLQLAPDTKLAIFDKYPSVGGTWNRERVYPNLVAQNYPSTPMPQDGKTGNNLVSGDMICRYLERYAEQRGLKRHLRHESWVSSVERHPNGRGWVLFVNGQRVEADKLVCATGVTTQTNEPDFEVLEDSIPVKHVVDLAKSVPSFSDPSQKMDHFVLVGAAKSAYDAAYLLCSLGKKVTWIIREDGSGPMPIMPSKMLGQNTITMSTSRLMSNLSPSLMTTDSMIGSFFHRTWLGKFLTRSCWGYISSLADKAAGFGSTATKTEPLRPSIKDNSAFWCDSSLGLITMDDFWSTLSNGNMTVLRDTIQSTDSTGVTLMSGQRLESDYVIYATGWGDHFSFFSPELKEELGIPQYGAKAPPATNKPTSKRGPLSDPWVAYDEAADALVARKLPLLGAGPRDFDGWQRPAARQRAMKVRRWRLYNRMVPMAGDGSDDDDENDRSIVILGQIHTTQTPTIAEIQALWAAAYLLGDLALPAAPAMVREVAEWNAWTRKRYASVGERYPYALFDWVPYLDRLMTDLGLETKRHNGALADFFLPYGPHCYSHVVEEYMAARKRDGKLEVATASSLGS
;
A
#
# COMPACT_ATOMS: atom_id res chain seq x y z
N MET A 1 -49.78 5.10 15.31
CA MET A 1 -48.83 4.02 15.40
C MET A 1 -47.94 4.13 14.15
N PRO A 2 -46.66 4.41 14.23
CA PRO A 2 -45.82 4.37 13.07
C PRO A 2 -45.61 2.91 12.70
N HIS A 3 -45.87 2.55 11.47
CA HIS A 3 -45.54 1.27 10.89
C HIS A 3 -44.02 1.08 11.04
N ALA A 4 -43.62 0.08 11.82
CA ALA A 4 -42.27 -0.45 11.77
C ALA A 4 -42.12 -1.01 10.32
N ILE A 5 -41.37 -0.29 9.50
CA ILE A 5 -40.82 -0.85 8.26
C ILE A 5 -39.92 -1.99 8.74
N ALA A 6 -40.30 -3.22 8.44
CA ALA A 6 -39.42 -4.37 8.65
C ALA A 6 -38.14 -4.06 7.86
N ASP A 7 -37.05 -3.86 8.56
CA ASP A 7 -35.71 -3.67 7.98
C ASP A 7 -35.36 -4.98 7.27
N GLU A 8 -35.61 -5.03 5.96
CA GLU A 8 -35.34 -6.22 5.15
C GLU A 8 -33.81 -6.38 5.09
N THR A 9 -33.29 -7.35 5.80
CA THR A 9 -31.85 -7.65 5.82
C THR A 9 -31.39 -8.01 4.42
N LEU A 10 -30.44 -7.25 3.88
CA LEU A 10 -29.84 -7.52 2.57
C LEU A 10 -28.92 -8.75 2.67
N HIS A 11 -29.23 -9.80 1.90
CA HIS A 11 -28.42 -11.01 1.80
C HIS A 11 -27.62 -11.02 0.50
N LEU A 12 -26.32 -11.24 0.60
CA LEU A 12 -25.34 -11.23 -0.49
C LEU A 12 -24.51 -12.52 -0.49
N ASP A 13 -24.11 -12.99 -1.66
CA ASP A 13 -23.07 -14.01 -1.76
C ASP A 13 -21.71 -13.40 -1.43
N VAL A 14 -21.46 -12.16 -1.86
CA VAL A 14 -20.19 -11.46 -1.61
C VAL A 14 -20.42 -9.98 -1.27
N ALA A 15 -19.90 -9.53 -0.13
CA ALA A 15 -19.76 -8.13 0.21
C ALA A 15 -18.34 -7.65 -0.08
N ILE A 16 -18.18 -6.49 -0.73
CA ILE A 16 -16.89 -5.88 -1.03
C ILE A 16 -16.82 -4.52 -0.36
N ILE A 17 -15.80 -4.28 0.47
CA ILE A 17 -15.58 -2.99 1.15
C ILE A 17 -14.49 -2.21 0.42
N GLY A 18 -14.87 -1.10 -0.23
CA GLY A 18 -14.00 -0.21 -0.99
C GLY A 18 -14.17 -0.30 -2.50
N ALA A 19 -14.35 0.84 -3.16
CA ALA A 19 -14.50 1.00 -4.62
C ALA A 19 -13.25 1.62 -5.28
N GLY A 20 -12.06 1.29 -4.78
CA GLY A 20 -10.78 1.59 -5.41
C GLY A 20 -10.37 0.55 -6.46
N TRP A 21 -9.09 0.56 -6.88
CA TRP A 21 -8.53 -0.40 -7.84
C TRP A 21 -8.86 -1.85 -7.50
N TYR A 22 -8.63 -2.25 -6.26
CA TYR A 22 -8.79 -3.64 -5.80
C TYR A 22 -10.26 -4.07 -5.76
N GLY A 23 -11.15 -3.25 -5.21
CA GLY A 23 -12.57 -3.61 -5.10
C GLY A 23 -13.28 -3.67 -6.44
N LEU A 24 -13.00 -2.71 -7.34
CA LEU A 24 -13.56 -2.72 -8.69
C LEU A 24 -13.07 -3.92 -9.50
N LYS A 25 -11.76 -4.25 -9.39
CA LYS A 25 -11.20 -5.44 -10.06
C LYS A 25 -11.76 -6.73 -9.49
N ALA A 26 -11.85 -6.85 -8.16
CA ALA A 26 -12.44 -8.03 -7.50
C ALA A 26 -13.89 -8.26 -7.96
N ALA A 27 -14.72 -7.22 -7.93
CA ALA A 27 -16.11 -7.32 -8.41
C ALA A 27 -16.19 -7.74 -9.88
N SER A 28 -15.43 -7.07 -10.74
CA SER A 28 -15.40 -7.39 -12.17
C SER A 28 -14.98 -8.84 -12.44
N THR A 29 -13.95 -9.32 -11.73
CA THR A 29 -13.42 -10.67 -11.93
C THR A 29 -14.37 -11.73 -11.37
N LEU A 30 -14.95 -11.51 -10.19
CA LEU A 30 -15.96 -12.40 -9.64
C LEU A 30 -17.15 -12.58 -10.58
N LEU A 31 -17.68 -11.46 -11.13
CA LEU A 31 -18.79 -11.50 -12.09
C LEU A 31 -18.42 -12.14 -13.45
N GLN A 32 -17.13 -12.11 -13.83
CA GLN A 32 -16.67 -12.84 -15.03
C GLN A 32 -16.56 -14.34 -14.79
N LEU A 33 -16.14 -14.77 -13.59
CA LEU A 33 -15.98 -16.19 -13.24
C LEU A 33 -17.30 -16.83 -12.77
N ALA A 34 -18.17 -16.06 -12.12
CA ALA A 34 -19.45 -16.46 -11.57
C ALA A 34 -20.50 -15.35 -11.79
N PRO A 35 -21.13 -15.29 -12.98
CA PRO A 35 -21.99 -14.17 -13.38
C PRO A 35 -23.24 -13.95 -12.51
N ASP A 36 -23.74 -15.02 -11.88
CA ASP A 36 -24.96 -14.98 -11.07
C ASP A 36 -24.71 -14.55 -9.62
N THR A 37 -23.45 -14.23 -9.26
CA THR A 37 -23.08 -13.81 -7.90
C THR A 37 -23.82 -12.53 -7.48
N LYS A 38 -24.56 -12.61 -6.38
CA LYS A 38 -25.20 -11.45 -5.74
C LYS A 38 -24.16 -10.69 -4.93
N LEU A 39 -23.58 -9.64 -5.50
CA LEU A 39 -22.59 -8.86 -4.80
C LEU A 39 -22.96 -7.38 -4.69
N ALA A 40 -22.42 -6.72 -3.64
CA ALA A 40 -22.44 -5.28 -3.48
C ALA A 40 -21.05 -4.74 -3.11
N ILE A 41 -20.74 -3.54 -3.61
CA ILE A 41 -19.50 -2.81 -3.32
C ILE A 41 -19.88 -1.59 -2.48
N PHE A 42 -19.42 -1.54 -1.23
CA PHE A 42 -19.70 -0.43 -0.31
C PHE A 42 -18.51 0.53 -0.28
N ASP A 43 -18.74 1.80 -0.54
CA ASP A 43 -17.70 2.84 -0.42
C ASP A 43 -18.25 4.07 0.28
N LYS A 44 -17.44 4.65 1.16
CA LYS A 44 -17.82 5.84 1.93
C LYS A 44 -17.87 7.12 1.11
N TYR A 45 -17.23 7.14 -0.05
CA TYR A 45 -17.19 8.30 -0.92
C TYR A 45 -18.37 8.31 -1.92
N PRO A 46 -18.73 9.50 -2.46
CA PRO A 46 -19.82 9.62 -3.43
C PRO A 46 -19.42 9.13 -4.84
N SER A 47 -18.15 8.79 -5.08
CA SER A 47 -17.66 8.26 -6.35
C SER A 47 -16.63 7.17 -6.15
N VAL A 48 -16.38 6.38 -7.18
CA VAL A 48 -15.30 5.38 -7.20
C VAL A 48 -13.93 6.03 -7.20
N GLY A 49 -12.88 5.24 -6.93
CA GLY A 49 -11.50 5.67 -7.10
C GLY A 49 -10.59 5.45 -5.90
N GLY A 50 -11.12 5.34 -4.68
CA GLY A 50 -10.30 5.21 -3.47
C GLY A 50 -9.36 6.40 -3.29
N THR A 51 -8.04 6.20 -3.36
CA THR A 51 -7.05 7.30 -3.31
C THR A 51 -7.20 8.28 -4.47
N TRP A 52 -7.70 7.85 -5.59
CA TRP A 52 -7.94 8.64 -6.80
C TRP A 52 -9.38 9.15 -6.92
N ASN A 53 -10.10 9.20 -5.82
CA ASN A 53 -11.43 9.78 -5.77
C ASN A 53 -11.38 11.31 -6.03
N ARG A 54 -12.43 11.86 -6.65
CA ARG A 54 -12.52 13.30 -7.01
C ARG A 54 -12.27 14.24 -5.82
N GLU A 55 -12.68 13.83 -4.63
CA GLU A 55 -12.51 14.65 -3.42
C GLU A 55 -11.08 14.65 -2.88
N ARG A 56 -10.21 13.76 -3.37
CA ARG A 56 -8.85 13.55 -2.87
C ARG A 56 -7.76 13.98 -3.87
N VAL A 57 -8.13 14.12 -5.13
CA VAL A 57 -7.19 14.45 -6.21
C VAL A 57 -6.89 15.94 -6.23
N TYR A 58 -5.64 16.32 -6.03
CA TYR A 58 -5.13 17.69 -6.11
C TYR A 58 -4.28 17.89 -7.38
N PRO A 59 -4.04 19.15 -7.84
CA PRO A 59 -3.52 19.42 -9.20
C PRO A 59 -2.19 18.75 -9.57
N ASN A 60 -1.27 18.58 -8.61
CA ASN A 60 0.02 17.94 -8.84
C ASN A 60 0.05 16.45 -8.44
N LEU A 61 -1.10 15.85 -8.14
CA LEU A 61 -1.20 14.41 -7.95
C LEU A 61 -1.23 13.73 -9.33
N VAL A 62 -0.09 13.15 -9.69
CA VAL A 62 0.11 12.50 -10.99
C VAL A 62 0.75 11.13 -10.80
N ALA A 63 0.57 10.25 -11.78
CA ALA A 63 1.18 8.93 -11.82
C ALA A 63 1.81 8.65 -13.17
N GLN A 64 2.76 7.71 -13.22
CA GLN A 64 3.43 7.31 -14.46
C GLN A 64 2.90 5.98 -15.01
N ASN A 65 2.03 5.29 -14.28
CA ASN A 65 1.59 3.95 -14.61
C ASN A 65 0.23 3.94 -15.29
N TYR A 66 0.10 3.09 -16.29
CA TYR A 66 -1.13 2.84 -17.02
C TYR A 66 -1.74 1.52 -16.59
N PRO A 67 -3.06 1.46 -16.40
CA PRO A 67 -3.76 0.19 -16.18
C PRO A 67 -3.73 -0.69 -17.44
N SER A 68 -3.97 -1.98 -17.27
CA SER A 68 -4.05 -2.97 -18.34
C SER A 68 -5.14 -2.69 -19.38
N THR A 69 -6.21 -2.02 -19.00
CA THR A 69 -7.21 -1.52 -19.95
C THR A 69 -6.73 -0.21 -20.57
N PRO A 70 -6.86 0.00 -21.89
CA PRO A 70 -6.40 1.20 -22.55
C PRO A 70 -6.97 2.48 -21.90
N MET A 71 -6.06 3.37 -21.46
CA MET A 71 -6.43 4.68 -20.97
C MET A 71 -6.44 5.68 -22.12
N PRO A 72 -7.43 6.58 -22.21
CA PRO A 72 -7.43 7.67 -23.19
C PRO A 72 -6.12 8.45 -23.12
N GLN A 73 -5.62 8.86 -24.30
CA GLN A 73 -4.34 9.58 -24.40
C GLN A 73 -4.51 11.10 -24.22
N ASP A 74 -5.73 11.59 -24.35
CA ASP A 74 -6.13 12.98 -24.17
C ASP A 74 -5.98 13.40 -22.71
N GLY A 75 -5.30 14.53 -22.49
CA GLY A 75 -5.04 15.07 -21.16
C GLY A 75 -3.71 14.64 -20.53
N LYS A 76 -2.85 13.89 -21.24
CA LYS A 76 -1.49 13.64 -20.81
C LYS A 76 -0.66 14.92 -20.86
N THR A 77 0.16 15.13 -19.84
CA THR A 77 1.14 16.21 -19.85
C THR A 77 2.32 15.87 -20.79
N GLY A 78 3.15 16.85 -21.11
CA GLY A 78 4.29 16.70 -22.04
C GLY A 78 5.29 15.59 -21.69
N ASN A 79 5.30 15.10 -20.44
CA ASN A 79 6.14 13.97 -19.99
C ASN A 79 5.39 12.64 -19.94
N ASN A 80 4.27 12.51 -20.62
CA ASN A 80 3.39 11.33 -20.56
C ASN A 80 2.87 11.02 -19.13
N LEU A 81 2.76 12.03 -18.28
CA LEU A 81 2.21 11.87 -16.94
C LEU A 81 0.69 11.76 -17.01
N VAL A 82 0.15 10.89 -16.19
CA VAL A 82 -1.28 10.69 -16.01
C VAL A 82 -1.71 11.46 -14.78
N SER A 83 -2.59 12.45 -14.96
CA SER A 83 -3.13 13.20 -13.81
C SER A 83 -4.08 12.35 -12.97
N GLY A 84 -4.25 12.73 -11.70
CA GLY A 84 -5.21 12.08 -10.83
C GLY A 84 -6.64 12.12 -11.38
N ASP A 85 -7.02 13.23 -12.02
CA ASP A 85 -8.34 13.36 -12.68
C ASP A 85 -8.50 12.36 -13.85
N MET A 86 -7.47 12.12 -14.65
CA MET A 86 -7.51 11.09 -15.69
C MET A 86 -7.74 9.70 -15.09
N ILE A 87 -7.08 9.38 -13.98
CA ILE A 87 -7.27 8.09 -13.29
C ILE A 87 -8.70 7.99 -12.73
N CYS A 88 -9.20 9.06 -12.14
CA CYS A 88 -10.56 9.12 -11.65
C CYS A 88 -11.57 8.80 -12.75
N ARG A 89 -11.52 9.54 -13.87
CA ARG A 89 -12.38 9.30 -15.05
C ARG A 89 -12.21 7.89 -15.63
N TYR A 90 -10.98 7.36 -15.61
CA TYR A 90 -10.74 6.00 -16.05
C TYR A 90 -11.46 4.97 -15.17
N LEU A 91 -11.41 5.10 -13.85
CA LEU A 91 -12.06 4.17 -12.93
C LEU A 91 -13.59 4.27 -13.00
N GLU A 92 -14.13 5.47 -13.19
CA GLU A 92 -15.57 5.67 -13.45
C GLU A 92 -16.01 4.96 -14.75
N ARG A 93 -15.27 5.15 -15.83
CA ARG A 93 -15.51 4.48 -17.11
C ARG A 93 -15.37 2.96 -17.00
N TYR A 94 -14.35 2.50 -16.28
CA TYR A 94 -14.14 1.08 -16.01
C TYR A 94 -15.35 0.47 -15.30
N ALA A 95 -15.83 1.11 -14.24
CA ALA A 95 -17.01 0.65 -13.51
C ALA A 95 -18.26 0.59 -14.41
N GLU A 96 -18.42 1.56 -15.31
CA GLU A 96 -19.52 1.58 -16.28
C GLU A 96 -19.40 0.46 -17.32
N GLN A 97 -18.26 0.35 -18.00
CA GLN A 97 -18.01 -0.65 -19.05
C GLN A 97 -18.11 -2.10 -18.53
N ARG A 98 -17.77 -2.32 -17.26
CA ARG A 98 -17.88 -3.63 -16.60
C ARG A 98 -19.24 -3.88 -15.93
N GLY A 99 -20.22 -2.97 -16.11
CA GLY A 99 -21.56 -3.11 -15.55
C GLY A 99 -21.62 -3.03 -14.02
N LEU A 100 -20.59 -2.47 -13.37
CA LEU A 100 -20.47 -2.46 -11.90
C LEU A 100 -21.37 -1.41 -11.24
N LYS A 101 -21.88 -0.42 -11.97
CA LYS A 101 -22.69 0.67 -11.41
C LYS A 101 -23.89 0.16 -10.58
N ARG A 102 -24.54 -0.90 -11.01
CA ARG A 102 -25.70 -1.50 -10.29
C ARG A 102 -25.31 -2.13 -8.95
N HIS A 103 -24.05 -2.51 -8.78
CA HIS A 103 -23.52 -3.13 -7.58
C HIS A 103 -22.89 -2.14 -6.61
N LEU A 104 -22.62 -0.91 -7.05
CA LEU A 104 -22.02 0.14 -6.24
C LEU A 104 -23.04 0.73 -5.26
N ARG A 105 -22.62 0.89 -4.02
CA ARG A 105 -23.30 1.59 -2.94
C ARG A 105 -22.35 2.67 -2.43
N HIS A 106 -22.54 3.88 -2.99
CA HIS A 106 -21.79 5.06 -2.58
C HIS A 106 -22.30 5.60 -1.24
N GLU A 107 -21.49 6.46 -0.58
CA GLU A 107 -21.81 7.07 0.71
C GLU A 107 -22.23 6.01 1.76
N SER A 108 -21.64 4.83 1.65
CA SER A 108 -21.97 3.64 2.44
C SER A 108 -20.82 3.33 3.39
N TRP A 109 -20.95 3.86 4.61
CA TRP A 109 -19.98 3.65 5.67
C TRP A 109 -20.20 2.31 6.36
N VAL A 110 -19.25 1.40 6.25
CA VAL A 110 -19.22 0.15 7.02
C VAL A 110 -18.64 0.46 8.40
N SER A 111 -19.49 0.46 9.42
CA SER A 111 -19.12 0.81 10.80
C SER A 111 -18.61 -0.38 11.61
N SER A 112 -19.15 -1.56 11.38
CA SER A 112 -18.65 -2.80 11.98
C SER A 112 -18.86 -4.01 11.06
N VAL A 113 -18.03 -5.02 11.27
CA VAL A 113 -18.10 -6.34 10.63
C VAL A 113 -17.87 -7.41 11.68
N GLU A 114 -18.70 -8.42 11.69
CA GLU A 114 -18.69 -9.50 12.65
C GLU A 114 -18.84 -10.86 11.94
N ARG A 115 -18.38 -11.93 12.57
CA ARG A 115 -18.73 -13.30 12.12
C ARG A 115 -20.25 -13.50 12.26
N HIS A 116 -20.85 -14.14 11.29
CA HIS A 116 -22.26 -14.48 11.39
C HIS A 116 -22.50 -15.48 12.55
N PRO A 117 -23.55 -15.29 13.38
CA PRO A 117 -23.79 -16.13 14.56
C PRO A 117 -23.94 -17.63 14.29
N ASN A 118 -24.32 -18.03 13.06
CA ASN A 118 -24.39 -19.42 12.65
C ASN A 118 -23.01 -20.07 12.34
N GLY A 119 -21.92 -19.30 12.51
CA GLY A 119 -20.54 -19.74 12.25
C GLY A 119 -20.12 -19.69 10.78
N ARG A 120 -21.00 -19.27 9.85
CA ARG A 120 -20.70 -19.17 8.42
C ARG A 120 -21.03 -17.78 7.88
N GLY A 121 -20.06 -17.15 7.20
CA GLY A 121 -20.22 -15.82 6.60
C GLY A 121 -20.08 -14.67 7.60
N TRP A 122 -20.62 -13.53 7.22
CA TRP A 122 -20.32 -12.22 7.79
C TRP A 122 -21.58 -11.37 7.97
N VAL A 123 -21.60 -10.57 9.02
CA VAL A 123 -22.60 -9.53 9.25
C VAL A 123 -21.90 -8.19 9.19
N LEU A 124 -22.36 -7.29 8.34
CA LEU A 124 -21.87 -5.93 8.20
C LEU A 124 -22.94 -4.95 8.66
N PHE A 125 -22.55 -3.88 9.33
CA PHE A 125 -23.42 -2.73 9.60
C PHE A 125 -23.00 -1.56 8.70
N VAL A 126 -23.88 -1.24 7.75
CA VAL A 126 -23.64 -0.23 6.73
C VAL A 126 -24.64 0.91 6.92
N ASN A 127 -24.16 2.11 7.29
CA ASN A 127 -25.00 3.23 7.66
C ASN A 127 -26.08 2.86 8.70
N GLY A 128 -25.75 1.94 9.63
CA GLY A 128 -26.68 1.43 10.65
C GLY A 128 -27.60 0.28 10.18
N GLN A 129 -27.63 -0.05 8.91
CA GLN A 129 -28.40 -1.18 8.38
C GLN A 129 -27.60 -2.48 8.41
N ARG A 130 -28.27 -3.59 8.74
CA ARG A 130 -27.69 -4.91 8.75
C ARG A 130 -27.62 -5.50 7.34
N VAL A 131 -26.43 -5.97 6.95
CA VAL A 131 -26.16 -6.68 5.70
C VAL A 131 -25.52 -8.02 6.05
N GLU A 132 -25.97 -9.09 5.45
CA GLU A 132 -25.38 -10.42 5.60
C GLU A 132 -24.71 -10.86 4.30
N ALA A 133 -23.56 -11.50 4.41
CA ALA A 133 -22.83 -11.99 3.25
C ALA A 133 -22.12 -13.32 3.56
N ASP A 134 -22.15 -14.25 2.60
CA ASP A 134 -21.41 -15.50 2.73
C ASP A 134 -19.90 -15.25 2.68
N LYS A 135 -19.47 -14.28 1.89
CA LYS A 135 -18.06 -13.97 1.65
C LYS A 135 -17.79 -12.47 1.75
N LEU A 136 -16.57 -12.15 2.19
CA LEU A 136 -16.13 -10.78 2.41
C LEU A 136 -14.82 -10.48 1.65
N VAL A 137 -14.82 -9.41 0.89
CA VAL A 137 -13.63 -8.85 0.25
C VAL A 137 -13.30 -7.50 0.89
N CYS A 138 -12.23 -7.43 1.66
CA CYS A 138 -11.74 -6.17 2.22
C CYS A 138 -10.76 -5.52 1.24
N ALA A 139 -11.21 -4.49 0.53
CA ALA A 139 -10.44 -3.74 -0.45
C ALA A 139 -10.26 -2.27 -0.05
N THR A 140 -10.15 -2.02 1.26
CA THR A 140 -10.08 -0.67 1.86
C THR A 140 -8.82 0.11 1.49
N GLY A 141 -7.80 -0.56 0.95
CA GLY A 141 -6.51 0.05 0.65
C GLY A 141 -5.71 0.38 1.92
N VAL A 142 -4.72 1.26 1.77
CA VAL A 142 -3.74 1.61 2.83
C VAL A 142 -3.68 3.11 3.12
N THR A 143 -4.65 3.87 2.63
CA THR A 143 -4.74 5.33 2.79
C THR A 143 -6.17 5.78 3.13
N THR A 144 -6.88 5.01 3.93
CA THR A 144 -8.32 5.23 4.21
C THR A 144 -8.55 6.00 5.49
N GLN A 145 -7.83 5.63 6.55
CA GLN A 145 -7.89 6.27 7.87
C GLN A 145 -6.65 7.12 8.06
N THR A 146 -6.80 8.37 8.45
CA THR A 146 -5.70 9.27 8.79
C THR A 146 -5.21 9.01 10.22
N ASN A 147 -3.92 9.23 10.47
CA ASN A 147 -3.47 9.39 11.85
C ASN A 147 -3.85 10.80 12.31
N GLU A 148 -4.41 10.88 13.50
CA GLU A 148 -4.60 12.17 14.15
C GLU A 148 -3.26 12.80 14.54
N PRO A 149 -3.14 14.14 14.61
CA PRO A 149 -1.94 14.80 15.08
C PRO A 149 -1.60 14.38 16.50
N ASP A 150 -0.32 14.18 16.78
CA ASP A 150 0.23 13.80 18.08
C ASP A 150 0.62 15.03 18.94
N PHE A 151 0.12 16.21 18.59
CA PHE A 151 0.32 17.47 19.29
C PHE A 151 -1.03 18.11 19.70
N GLU A 152 -0.99 19.04 20.65
CA GLU A 152 -2.17 19.71 21.15
C GLU A 152 -2.69 20.74 20.13
N VAL A 153 -3.97 20.66 19.80
CA VAL A 153 -4.67 21.64 18.96
C VAL A 153 -5.64 22.40 19.87
N LEU A 154 -5.33 23.66 20.16
CA LEU A 154 -6.17 24.50 21.02
C LEU A 154 -7.47 24.90 20.29
N GLU A 155 -8.51 25.25 21.07
CA GLU A 155 -9.87 25.48 20.53
C GLU A 155 -9.91 26.58 19.45
N ASP A 156 -9.16 27.66 19.65
CA ASP A 156 -9.08 28.78 18.68
C ASP A 156 -7.90 28.66 17.70
N SER A 157 -7.42 27.46 17.45
CA SER A 157 -6.24 27.24 16.60
C SER A 157 -6.47 27.64 15.15
N ILE A 158 -5.39 28.06 14.49
CA ILE A 158 -5.32 28.11 13.01
C ILE A 158 -5.75 26.75 12.44
N PRO A 159 -6.22 26.68 11.18
CA PRO A 159 -6.64 25.41 10.58
C PRO A 159 -5.51 24.38 10.59
N VAL A 160 -5.78 23.21 11.17
CA VAL A 160 -4.91 22.03 11.22
C VAL A 160 -5.59 20.92 10.43
N LYS A 161 -5.05 20.56 9.26
CA LYS A 161 -5.67 19.57 8.37
C LYS A 161 -4.69 18.52 7.91
N HIS A 162 -5.18 17.28 7.80
CA HIS A 162 -4.39 16.21 7.19
C HIS A 162 -4.24 16.45 5.68
N VAL A 163 -3.14 15.99 5.12
CA VAL A 163 -2.85 16.12 3.66
C VAL A 163 -3.91 15.47 2.77
N VAL A 164 -4.77 14.60 3.30
CA VAL A 164 -5.91 14.03 2.57
C VAL A 164 -6.93 15.09 2.15
N ASP A 165 -7.04 16.17 2.91
CA ASP A 165 -7.95 17.28 2.66
C ASP A 165 -7.34 18.36 1.73
N LEU A 166 -6.11 18.12 1.25
CA LEU A 166 -5.39 19.09 0.42
C LEU A 166 -6.19 19.47 -0.83
N ALA A 167 -6.82 18.51 -1.49
CA ALA A 167 -7.64 18.75 -2.67
C ALA A 167 -8.78 19.75 -2.41
N LYS A 168 -9.43 19.65 -1.25
CA LYS A 168 -10.52 20.54 -0.84
C LYS A 168 -10.01 21.92 -0.41
N SER A 169 -8.78 21.98 0.10
CA SER A 169 -8.19 23.22 0.66
C SER A 169 -7.48 24.08 -0.39
N VAL A 170 -6.97 23.50 -1.48
CA VAL A 170 -6.19 24.21 -2.52
C VAL A 170 -6.91 25.45 -3.09
N PRO A 171 -8.22 25.44 -3.38
CA PRO A 171 -8.90 26.63 -3.85
C PRO A 171 -8.76 27.85 -2.91
N SER A 172 -8.82 27.62 -1.60
CA SER A 172 -8.64 28.71 -0.60
C SER A 172 -7.20 29.22 -0.53
N PHE A 173 -6.21 28.39 -0.82
CA PHE A 173 -4.80 28.82 -0.84
C PHE A 173 -4.48 29.79 -1.97
N SER A 174 -5.21 29.70 -3.07
CA SER A 174 -5.09 30.55 -4.25
C SER A 174 -6.00 31.78 -4.23
N ASP A 175 -6.89 31.88 -3.24
CA ASP A 175 -7.82 33.01 -3.12
C ASP A 175 -7.13 34.23 -2.47
N PRO A 176 -6.97 35.34 -3.20
CA PRO A 176 -6.32 36.54 -2.67
C PRO A 176 -7.06 37.19 -1.49
N SER A 177 -8.36 36.89 -1.31
CA SER A 177 -9.16 37.41 -0.19
C SER A 177 -8.83 36.70 1.12
N GLN A 178 -8.30 35.49 1.05
CA GLN A 178 -7.85 34.69 2.19
C GLN A 178 -6.34 34.87 2.34
N LYS A 179 -5.91 35.69 3.30
CA LYS A 179 -4.48 35.95 3.57
C LYS A 179 -3.81 34.72 4.19
N MET A 180 -3.58 33.70 3.39
CA MET A 180 -2.86 32.49 3.77
C MET A 180 -1.50 32.47 3.07
N ASP A 181 -0.45 32.97 3.72
CA ASP A 181 0.88 33.12 3.13
C ASP A 181 1.93 32.22 3.75
N HIS A 182 1.76 31.83 5.01
CA HIS A 182 2.71 31.00 5.73
C HIS A 182 2.09 29.68 6.18
N PHE A 183 2.62 28.58 5.67
CA PHE A 183 2.19 27.22 5.97
C PHE A 183 3.22 26.47 6.79
N VAL A 184 2.78 25.76 7.82
CA VAL A 184 3.58 24.75 8.49
C VAL A 184 3.21 23.39 7.91
N LEU A 185 4.21 22.64 7.44
CA LEU A 185 4.08 21.30 6.89
C LEU A 185 4.77 20.30 7.80
N VAL A 186 4.07 19.22 8.18
CA VAL A 186 4.59 18.18 9.08
C VAL A 186 4.66 16.84 8.39
N GLY A 187 5.80 16.17 8.44
CA GLY A 187 6.00 14.83 7.90
C GLY A 187 7.19 14.70 6.97
N ALA A 188 7.55 13.48 6.58
CA ALA A 188 8.78 13.22 5.83
C ALA A 188 8.61 12.17 4.70
N ALA A 189 7.35 11.78 4.40
CA ALA A 189 7.01 10.83 3.35
C ALA A 189 6.46 11.55 2.09
N LYS A 190 6.14 10.78 1.04
CA LYS A 190 5.76 11.28 -0.29
C LYS A 190 4.70 12.39 -0.26
N SER A 191 3.66 12.25 0.57
CA SER A 191 2.59 13.26 0.66
C SER A 191 3.08 14.62 1.17
N ALA A 192 4.09 14.64 2.07
CA ALA A 192 4.70 15.90 2.51
C ALA A 192 5.50 16.55 1.37
N TYR A 193 6.23 15.76 0.58
CA TYR A 193 6.95 16.28 -0.60
C TYR A 193 6.00 16.86 -1.64
N ASP A 194 4.85 16.20 -1.89
CA ASP A 194 3.85 16.71 -2.83
C ASP A 194 3.21 18.02 -2.33
N ALA A 195 2.90 18.11 -1.04
CA ALA A 195 2.36 19.31 -0.42
C ALA A 195 3.39 20.48 -0.46
N ALA A 196 4.66 20.20 -0.14
CA ALA A 196 5.73 21.19 -0.21
C ALA A 196 5.89 21.74 -1.64
N TYR A 197 5.92 20.85 -2.64
CA TYR A 197 6.00 21.26 -4.04
C TYR A 197 4.81 22.15 -4.44
N LEU A 198 3.59 21.74 -4.09
CA LEU A 198 2.39 22.52 -4.39
C LEU A 198 2.44 23.91 -3.76
N LEU A 199 2.74 24.00 -2.47
CA LEU A 199 2.80 25.27 -1.76
C LEU A 199 3.90 26.20 -2.32
N CYS A 200 5.09 25.66 -2.59
CA CYS A 200 6.18 26.41 -3.23
C CYS A 200 5.79 26.88 -4.64
N SER A 201 5.08 26.07 -5.43
CA SER A 201 4.57 26.44 -6.76
C SER A 201 3.53 27.56 -6.69
N LEU A 202 2.78 27.65 -5.59
CA LEU A 202 1.84 28.76 -5.31
C LEU A 202 2.53 29.99 -4.70
N GLY A 203 3.86 29.99 -4.58
CA GLY A 203 4.63 31.10 -4.00
C GLY A 203 4.49 31.26 -2.49
N LYS A 204 3.96 30.26 -1.78
CA LYS A 204 3.74 30.34 -0.34
C LYS A 204 5.03 30.13 0.47
N LYS A 205 5.09 30.74 1.65
CA LYS A 205 6.14 30.47 2.63
C LYS A 205 5.84 29.14 3.33
N VAL A 206 6.82 28.22 3.37
CA VAL A 206 6.68 26.89 3.95
C VAL A 206 7.72 26.67 5.04
N THR A 207 7.27 26.42 6.28
CA THR A 207 8.14 25.86 7.32
C THR A 207 7.84 24.37 7.44
N TRP A 208 8.77 23.54 6.99
CA TRP A 208 8.62 22.10 6.93
C TRP A 208 9.26 21.44 8.15
N ILE A 209 8.44 20.82 9.01
CA ILE A 209 8.85 20.21 10.26
C ILE A 209 8.98 18.70 10.07
N ILE A 210 10.16 18.19 10.39
CA ILE A 210 10.48 16.75 10.34
C ILE A 210 11.03 16.35 11.71
N ARG A 211 10.35 15.47 12.42
CA ARG A 211 10.75 15.01 13.74
C ARG A 211 12.11 14.30 13.72
N GLU A 212 12.89 14.45 14.78
CA GLU A 212 14.23 13.86 14.88
C GLU A 212 14.20 12.35 15.10
N ASP A 213 13.24 11.86 15.87
CA ASP A 213 13.09 10.45 16.26
C ASP A 213 12.41 9.58 15.19
N GLY A 214 12.04 10.14 14.03
CA GLY A 214 11.41 9.43 12.92
C GLY A 214 12.40 8.71 12.01
N SER A 215 11.86 8.06 10.96
CA SER A 215 12.67 7.46 9.88
C SER A 215 13.42 8.49 9.03
N GLY A 216 13.13 9.77 9.24
CA GLY A 216 13.68 10.85 8.46
C GLY A 216 13.05 10.99 7.07
N PRO A 217 13.60 11.87 6.24
CA PRO A 217 13.16 12.03 4.86
C PRO A 217 13.35 10.76 4.05
N MET A 218 12.38 10.46 3.19
CA MET A 218 12.50 9.33 2.27
C MET A 218 13.44 9.65 1.11
N PRO A 219 14.18 8.67 0.58
CA PRO A 219 14.90 8.84 -0.68
C PRO A 219 13.89 9.06 -1.82
N ILE A 220 14.18 10.04 -2.67
CA ILE A 220 13.33 10.41 -3.80
C ILE A 220 14.09 10.17 -5.10
N MET A 221 13.56 9.28 -5.94
CA MET A 221 14.12 8.98 -7.25
C MET A 221 13.68 10.01 -8.28
N PRO A 222 14.57 10.44 -9.19
CA PRO A 222 14.18 11.32 -10.29
C PRO A 222 13.23 10.62 -11.27
N SER A 223 12.45 11.38 -12.03
CA SER A 223 11.51 10.87 -13.04
C SER A 223 12.22 10.08 -14.14
N LYS A 224 13.46 10.46 -14.46
CA LYS A 224 14.29 9.79 -15.48
C LYS A 224 15.66 9.45 -14.93
N MET A 225 16.15 8.28 -15.29
CA MET A 225 17.52 7.84 -15.08
C MET A 225 18.10 7.36 -16.41
N LEU A 226 19.33 7.76 -16.75
CA LEU A 226 19.98 7.42 -18.02
C LEU A 226 19.10 7.69 -19.26
N GLY A 227 18.32 8.77 -19.21
CA GLY A 227 17.40 9.17 -20.29
C GLY A 227 16.11 8.37 -20.40
N GLN A 228 15.91 7.36 -19.54
CA GLN A 228 14.71 6.52 -19.51
C GLN A 228 13.86 6.81 -18.26
N ASN A 229 12.57 6.50 -18.35
CA ASN A 229 11.65 6.59 -17.23
C ASN A 229 12.08 5.64 -16.09
N THR A 230 12.23 6.17 -14.89
CA THR A 230 12.70 5.42 -13.72
C THR A 230 11.81 4.24 -13.36
N ILE A 231 10.48 4.38 -13.47
CA ILE A 231 9.56 3.27 -13.20
C ILE A 231 9.77 2.17 -14.24
N THR A 232 9.83 2.49 -15.52
CA THR A 232 10.04 1.51 -16.59
C THR A 232 11.33 0.72 -16.37
N MET A 233 12.42 1.39 -16.01
CA MET A 233 13.67 0.71 -15.67
C MET A 233 13.53 -0.25 -14.48
N SER A 234 12.71 0.11 -13.49
CA SER A 234 12.51 -0.69 -12.27
C SER A 234 11.63 -1.93 -12.46
N THR A 235 11.04 -2.13 -13.64
CA THR A 235 10.02 -3.17 -13.86
C THR A 235 10.54 -4.42 -14.59
N SER A 236 11.84 -4.55 -14.80
CA SER A 236 12.43 -5.74 -15.43
C SER A 236 12.73 -6.85 -14.40
N ARG A 237 12.83 -8.09 -14.87
CA ARG A 237 13.31 -9.20 -14.02
C ARG A 237 14.76 -9.01 -13.56
N LEU A 238 15.59 -8.33 -14.34
CA LEU A 238 16.93 -7.94 -13.92
C LEU A 238 16.88 -7.12 -12.64
N MET A 239 16.03 -6.08 -12.58
CA MET A 239 15.89 -5.23 -11.39
C MET A 239 15.30 -6.00 -10.21
N SER A 240 14.36 -6.91 -10.44
CA SER A 240 13.84 -7.80 -9.39
C SER A 240 14.93 -8.73 -8.83
N ASN A 241 15.90 -9.16 -9.64
CA ASN A 241 17.04 -9.97 -9.17
C ASN A 241 18.14 -9.12 -8.53
N LEU A 242 18.32 -7.87 -8.92
CA LEU A 242 19.22 -6.92 -8.24
C LEU A 242 18.63 -6.38 -6.93
N SER A 243 17.31 -6.35 -6.79
CA SER A 243 16.67 -6.10 -5.50
C SER A 243 16.85 -7.31 -4.60
N PRO A 244 17.14 -7.13 -3.30
CA PRO A 244 17.28 -8.25 -2.36
C PRO A 244 15.89 -8.83 -2.02
N SER A 245 15.28 -9.48 -3.01
CA SER A 245 13.98 -10.12 -2.88
C SER A 245 14.09 -11.55 -2.38
N LEU A 246 13.29 -11.89 -1.38
CA LEU A 246 13.20 -13.28 -0.90
C LEU A 246 12.70 -14.23 -2.01
N MET A 247 11.84 -13.75 -2.89
CA MET A 247 11.19 -14.54 -3.94
C MET A 247 12.10 -14.91 -5.11
N THR A 248 13.25 -14.24 -5.27
CA THR A 248 14.21 -14.51 -6.36
C THR A 248 15.46 -15.27 -5.93
N THR A 249 15.69 -15.41 -4.61
CA THR A 249 16.95 -15.94 -4.05
C THR A 249 17.24 -17.41 -4.36
N ASP A 250 16.25 -18.18 -4.74
CA ASP A 250 16.41 -19.60 -5.07
C ASP A 250 16.72 -19.83 -6.57
N SER A 251 16.62 -18.77 -7.40
CA SER A 251 17.13 -18.78 -8.77
C SER A 251 18.67 -18.73 -8.80
N MET A 252 19.28 -19.27 -9.86
CA MET A 252 20.75 -19.18 -10.05
C MET A 252 21.21 -17.72 -10.09
N ILE A 253 20.48 -16.83 -10.75
CA ILE A 253 20.81 -15.41 -10.91
C ILE A 253 20.67 -14.68 -9.59
N GLY A 254 19.57 -14.85 -8.87
CA GLY A 254 19.36 -14.25 -7.55
C GLY A 254 20.38 -14.76 -6.53
N SER A 255 20.69 -16.06 -6.56
CA SER A 255 21.74 -16.65 -5.74
C SER A 255 23.12 -16.05 -6.03
N PHE A 256 23.46 -15.82 -7.31
CA PHE A 256 24.70 -15.15 -7.70
C PHE A 256 24.78 -13.74 -7.12
N PHE A 257 23.76 -12.89 -7.36
CA PHE A 257 23.79 -11.50 -6.93
C PHE A 257 23.84 -11.33 -5.40
N HIS A 258 23.18 -12.20 -4.65
CA HIS A 258 23.03 -12.00 -3.21
C HIS A 258 23.94 -12.86 -2.33
N ARG A 259 24.48 -13.99 -2.85
CA ARG A 259 25.31 -14.90 -2.04
C ARG A 259 26.79 -14.87 -2.37
N THR A 260 27.16 -14.62 -3.64
CA THR A 260 28.58 -14.55 -4.02
C THR A 260 29.20 -13.19 -3.66
N TRP A 261 30.52 -13.13 -3.49
CA TRP A 261 31.21 -11.87 -3.20
C TRP A 261 31.10 -10.89 -4.38
N LEU A 262 31.28 -11.38 -5.61
CA LEU A 262 31.19 -10.58 -6.83
C LEU A 262 29.76 -10.07 -7.05
N GLY A 263 28.76 -10.92 -6.88
CA GLY A 263 27.35 -10.53 -7.00
C GLY A 263 26.96 -9.46 -6.00
N LYS A 264 27.36 -9.62 -4.73
CA LYS A 264 27.14 -8.60 -3.68
C LYS A 264 27.83 -7.27 -4.00
N PHE A 265 29.06 -7.32 -4.53
CA PHE A 265 29.76 -6.13 -4.99
C PHE A 265 28.99 -5.42 -6.12
N LEU A 266 28.57 -6.16 -7.15
CA LEU A 266 27.80 -5.62 -8.27
C LEU A 266 26.47 -5.03 -7.81
N THR A 267 25.74 -5.72 -6.95
CA THR A 267 24.48 -5.26 -6.36
C THR A 267 24.68 -3.94 -5.62
N ARG A 268 25.69 -3.86 -4.73
CA ARG A 268 25.98 -2.62 -3.99
C ARG A 268 26.39 -1.47 -4.91
N SER A 269 27.23 -1.75 -5.90
CA SER A 269 27.68 -0.72 -6.85
C SER A 269 26.54 -0.19 -7.69
N CYS A 270 25.64 -1.06 -8.16
CA CYS A 270 24.45 -0.65 -8.90
C CYS A 270 23.55 0.24 -8.06
N TRP A 271 23.19 -0.18 -6.85
CA TRP A 271 22.33 0.61 -5.97
C TRP A 271 23.01 1.88 -5.44
N GLY A 272 24.36 1.85 -5.24
CA GLY A 272 25.15 3.04 -4.93
C GLY A 272 25.09 4.07 -6.04
N TYR A 273 25.21 3.62 -7.29
CA TYR A 273 25.06 4.49 -8.45
C TYR A 273 23.63 5.07 -8.55
N ILE A 274 22.60 4.24 -8.39
CA ILE A 274 21.18 4.68 -8.37
C ILE A 274 20.96 5.72 -7.26
N SER A 275 21.47 5.49 -6.06
CA SER A 275 21.36 6.42 -4.94
C SER A 275 22.09 7.75 -5.22
N SER A 276 23.27 7.68 -5.87
CA SER A 276 24.02 8.90 -6.24
C SER A 276 23.29 9.76 -7.28
N LEU A 277 22.54 9.15 -8.19
CA LEU A 277 21.69 9.88 -9.12
C LEU A 277 20.54 10.62 -8.41
N ALA A 278 19.95 9.99 -7.40
CA ALA A 278 18.93 10.62 -6.57
C ALA A 278 19.50 11.79 -5.76
N ASP A 279 20.64 11.60 -5.11
CA ASP A 279 21.34 12.65 -4.34
C ASP A 279 21.73 13.83 -5.22
N LYS A 280 22.26 13.56 -6.42
CA LYS A 280 22.60 14.59 -7.40
C LYS A 280 21.38 15.38 -7.87
N ALA A 281 20.28 14.69 -8.14
CA ALA A 281 19.03 15.35 -8.55
C ALA A 281 18.49 16.29 -7.45
N ALA A 282 18.64 15.90 -6.18
CA ALA A 282 18.24 16.68 -5.01
C ALA A 282 19.23 17.82 -4.65
N GLY A 283 20.42 17.82 -5.24
CA GLY A 283 21.48 18.79 -4.93
C GLY A 283 22.15 18.56 -3.57
N PHE A 284 22.07 17.35 -3.01
CA PHE A 284 22.69 17.02 -1.73
C PHE A 284 24.23 17.08 -1.82
N GLY A 285 24.89 17.48 -0.72
CA GLY A 285 26.33 17.66 -0.65
C GLY A 285 26.84 19.07 -0.96
N SER A 286 25.95 19.99 -1.36
CA SER A 286 26.25 21.40 -1.45
C SER A 286 25.76 22.11 -0.19
N THR A 287 26.65 22.75 0.55
CA THR A 287 26.31 23.48 1.79
C THR A 287 25.37 24.68 1.56
N ALA A 288 25.10 25.02 0.31
CA ALA A 288 24.25 26.14 -0.07
C ALA A 288 22.80 25.74 -0.41
N THR A 289 22.45 24.47 -0.40
CA THR A 289 21.12 24.04 -0.83
C THR A 289 20.13 23.95 0.34
N LYS A 290 18.96 24.57 0.17
CA LYS A 290 17.83 24.46 1.13
C LYS A 290 17.31 23.02 1.27
N THR A 291 17.68 22.14 0.35
CA THR A 291 17.24 20.73 0.31
C THR A 291 18.11 19.78 1.13
N GLU A 292 19.31 20.20 1.56
CA GLU A 292 20.21 19.32 2.35
C GLU A 292 19.55 18.70 3.60
N PRO A 293 18.69 19.41 4.36
CA PRO A 293 17.98 18.80 5.50
C PRO A 293 16.99 17.70 5.11
N LEU A 294 16.67 17.56 3.81
CA LEU A 294 15.83 16.49 3.26
C LEU A 294 16.62 15.24 2.86
N ARG A 295 17.94 15.21 3.12
CA ARG A 295 18.75 14.03 2.85
C ARG A 295 18.30 12.86 3.72
N PRO A 296 18.14 11.65 3.15
CA PRO A 296 17.80 10.44 3.90
C PRO A 296 18.78 10.16 5.03
N SER A 297 18.27 9.60 6.14
CA SER A 297 19.10 9.26 7.31
C SER A 297 20.16 8.21 6.99
N ILE A 298 19.81 7.19 6.18
CA ILE A 298 20.76 6.23 5.64
C ILE A 298 21.32 6.79 4.34
N LYS A 299 22.60 7.17 4.33
CA LYS A 299 23.27 7.78 3.18
C LYS A 299 23.88 6.71 2.26
N ASP A 300 24.46 5.64 2.82
CA ASP A 300 25.03 4.53 2.04
C ASP A 300 23.91 3.73 1.37
N ASN A 301 23.75 3.88 0.07
CA ASN A 301 22.73 3.18 -0.71
C ASN A 301 21.29 3.46 -0.23
N SER A 302 20.91 4.72 -0.06
CA SER A 302 19.59 5.13 0.43
C SER A 302 18.43 4.48 -0.34
N ALA A 303 18.51 4.40 -1.67
CA ALA A 303 17.53 3.75 -2.54
C ALA A 303 17.50 2.22 -2.39
N PHE A 304 18.62 1.58 -1.99
CA PHE A 304 18.62 0.16 -1.65
C PHE A 304 17.85 -0.10 -0.35
N TRP A 305 18.11 0.67 0.69
CA TRP A 305 17.51 0.44 2.02
C TRP A 305 16.06 0.86 2.12
N CYS A 306 15.64 1.90 1.36
CA CYS A 306 14.26 2.42 1.40
C CYS A 306 13.72 2.59 2.84
N ASP A 307 14.54 3.06 3.78
CA ASP A 307 14.26 3.04 5.22
C ASP A 307 12.92 3.71 5.57
N SER A 308 12.63 4.85 4.97
CA SER A 308 11.33 5.55 5.08
C SER A 308 10.46 5.38 3.83
N SER A 309 10.54 4.21 3.16
CA SER A 309 9.98 3.98 1.82
C SER A 309 10.84 4.59 0.70
N LEU A 310 10.30 4.67 -0.51
CA LEU A 310 10.94 5.27 -1.68
C LEU A 310 9.92 6.10 -2.43
N GLY A 311 10.23 7.36 -2.65
CA GLY A 311 9.42 8.26 -3.47
C GLY A 311 9.92 8.32 -4.91
N LEU A 312 9.01 8.67 -5.82
CA LEU A 312 9.32 8.98 -7.19
C LEU A 312 8.86 10.41 -7.51
N ILE A 313 9.75 11.17 -8.11
CA ILE A 313 9.40 12.48 -8.66
C ILE A 313 8.77 12.29 -10.03
N THR A 314 7.72 13.06 -10.27
CA THR A 314 6.99 13.08 -11.54
C THR A 314 7.18 14.39 -12.30
N MET A 315 7.50 15.48 -11.60
CA MET A 315 7.71 16.81 -12.18
C MET A 315 9.20 17.06 -12.40
N ASP A 316 9.58 17.52 -13.60
CA ASP A 316 10.98 17.73 -13.95
C ASP A 316 11.61 18.91 -13.16
N ASP A 317 10.79 19.88 -12.76
CA ASP A 317 11.18 21.06 -11.97
C ASP A 317 11.06 20.89 -10.46
N PHE A 318 10.77 19.70 -9.98
CA PHE A 318 10.46 19.45 -8.56
C PHE A 318 11.52 20.00 -7.60
N TRP A 319 12.77 19.57 -7.76
CA TRP A 319 13.84 20.00 -6.87
C TRP A 319 14.20 21.48 -7.03
N SER A 320 14.12 22.03 -8.24
CA SER A 320 14.33 23.47 -8.48
C SER A 320 13.22 24.30 -7.85
N THR A 321 11.97 23.86 -7.91
CA THR A 321 10.85 24.52 -7.23
C THR A 321 11.04 24.56 -5.72
N LEU A 322 11.45 23.45 -5.10
CA LEU A 322 11.74 23.44 -3.66
C LEU A 322 12.95 24.30 -3.28
N SER A 323 14.04 24.24 -4.06
CA SER A 323 15.27 25.01 -3.78
C SER A 323 15.06 26.51 -3.94
N ASN A 324 14.29 26.94 -4.95
CA ASN A 324 14.00 28.34 -5.23
C ASN A 324 12.83 28.89 -4.39
N GLY A 325 11.98 27.98 -3.87
CA GLY A 325 10.83 28.36 -3.06
C GLY A 325 11.20 29.01 -1.72
N ASN A 326 10.23 29.69 -1.12
CA ASN A 326 10.37 30.26 0.23
C ASN A 326 10.14 29.15 1.28
N MET A 327 11.07 28.18 1.34
CA MET A 327 10.98 27.01 2.19
C MET A 327 12.12 26.96 3.20
N THR A 328 11.79 26.56 4.45
CA THR A 328 12.75 26.24 5.51
C THR A 328 12.39 24.88 6.11
N VAL A 329 13.38 24.02 6.29
CA VAL A 329 13.19 22.71 6.91
C VAL A 329 13.76 22.73 8.33
N LEU A 330 12.95 22.34 9.31
CA LEU A 330 13.33 22.24 10.71
C LEU A 330 13.25 20.79 11.19
N ARG A 331 14.22 20.39 11.99
CA ARG A 331 14.23 19.09 12.68
C ARG A 331 13.73 19.32 14.10
N ASP A 332 12.42 19.15 14.31
CA ASP A 332 11.73 19.39 15.59
C ASP A 332 10.37 18.69 15.58
N THR A 333 9.61 18.87 16.66
CA THR A 333 8.24 18.36 16.80
C THR A 333 7.34 19.50 17.27
N ILE A 334 6.10 19.53 16.81
CA ILE A 334 5.09 20.48 17.28
C ILE A 334 4.67 20.09 18.71
N GLN A 335 4.62 21.04 19.62
CA GLN A 335 4.05 20.90 20.94
C GLN A 335 2.55 21.23 20.92
N SER A 336 2.21 22.41 20.38
CA SER A 336 0.83 22.87 20.31
C SER A 336 0.61 23.87 19.18
N THR A 337 -0.67 24.08 18.84
CA THR A 337 -1.11 25.13 17.89
C THR A 337 -2.15 26.02 18.55
N ASP A 338 -2.18 27.31 18.16
CA ASP A 338 -3.16 28.29 18.62
C ASP A 338 -3.62 29.22 17.48
N SER A 339 -4.31 30.31 17.80
CA SER A 339 -4.88 31.27 16.84
C SER A 339 -3.84 32.02 15.99
N THR A 340 -2.55 31.98 16.34
CA THR A 340 -1.49 32.74 15.68
C THR A 340 -0.36 31.88 15.11
N GLY A 341 -0.41 30.56 15.36
CA GLY A 341 0.59 29.67 14.78
C GLY A 341 0.92 28.44 15.63
N VAL A 342 2.19 28.08 15.65
CA VAL A 342 2.69 26.81 16.16
C VAL A 342 3.81 27.02 17.17
N THR A 343 3.77 26.30 18.29
CA THR A 343 4.86 26.20 19.27
C THR A 343 5.56 24.86 19.11
N LEU A 344 6.88 24.86 18.99
CA LEU A 344 7.70 23.65 18.87
C LEU A 344 8.17 23.16 20.22
N MET A 345 8.56 21.90 20.30
CA MET A 345 9.12 21.29 21.53
C MET A 345 10.42 21.95 22.00
N SER A 346 11.19 22.54 21.06
CA SER A 346 12.35 23.39 21.38
C SER A 346 12.01 24.71 22.08
N GLY A 347 10.72 25.07 22.17
CA GLY A 347 10.24 26.36 22.63
C GLY A 347 10.20 27.45 21.54
N GLN A 348 10.64 27.15 20.32
CA GLN A 348 10.56 28.09 19.21
C GLN A 348 9.09 28.33 18.85
N ARG A 349 8.72 29.62 18.65
CA ARG A 349 7.42 30.04 18.15
C ARG A 349 7.48 30.32 16.66
N LEU A 350 6.50 29.81 15.90
CA LEU A 350 6.33 30.06 14.48
C LEU A 350 4.95 30.68 14.23
N GLU A 351 4.91 31.91 13.76
CA GLU A 351 3.67 32.48 13.22
C GLU A 351 3.33 31.75 11.91
N SER A 352 2.07 31.35 11.75
CA SER A 352 1.60 30.65 10.55
C SER A 352 0.09 30.74 10.41
N ASP A 353 -0.40 30.59 9.18
CA ASP A 353 -1.81 30.72 8.86
C ASP A 353 -2.51 29.34 8.76
N TYR A 354 -1.73 28.26 8.57
CA TYR A 354 -2.26 26.93 8.31
C TYR A 354 -1.25 25.83 8.63
N VAL A 355 -1.72 24.71 9.16
CA VAL A 355 -0.91 23.51 9.36
C VAL A 355 -1.42 22.38 8.47
N ILE A 356 -0.52 21.81 7.66
CA ILE A 356 -0.77 20.58 6.90
C ILE A 356 0.05 19.46 7.54
N TYR A 357 -0.62 18.45 8.09
CA TYR A 357 0.11 17.29 8.62
C TYR A 357 -0.01 16.09 7.67
N ALA A 358 1.15 15.51 7.34
CA ALA A 358 1.33 14.35 6.47
C ALA A 358 1.97 13.21 7.27
N THR A 359 1.39 12.91 8.43
CA THR A 359 1.91 11.97 9.45
C THR A 359 1.56 10.52 9.16
N GLY A 360 1.02 10.25 7.99
CA GLY A 360 0.70 8.92 7.49
C GLY A 360 -0.71 8.45 7.87
N TRP A 361 -0.88 7.14 7.86
CA TRP A 361 -2.18 6.51 7.87
C TRP A 361 -2.32 5.57 9.06
N GLY A 362 -3.53 5.50 9.59
CA GLY A 362 -3.90 4.72 10.76
C GLY A 362 -4.46 3.35 10.43
N ASP A 363 -5.46 2.96 11.22
CA ASP A 363 -6.09 1.65 11.14
C ASP A 363 -7.14 1.58 10.03
N HIS A 364 -6.81 0.90 8.94
CA HIS A 364 -7.71 0.74 7.78
C HIS A 364 -8.83 -0.30 8.00
N PHE A 365 -8.81 -0.98 9.13
CA PHE A 365 -9.75 -2.04 9.51
C PHE A 365 -10.46 -1.72 10.82
N SER A 366 -10.75 -0.44 11.07
CA SER A 366 -11.42 0.02 12.30
C SER A 366 -12.82 -0.56 12.49
N PHE A 367 -13.43 -1.11 11.44
CA PHE A 367 -14.70 -1.82 11.48
C PHE A 367 -14.61 -3.25 12.04
N PHE A 368 -13.43 -3.82 12.19
CA PHE A 368 -13.25 -5.07 12.92
C PHE A 368 -12.98 -4.79 14.41
N SER A 369 -13.55 -5.62 15.28
CA SER A 369 -13.22 -5.56 16.70
C SER A 369 -11.74 -5.93 16.93
N PRO A 370 -11.13 -5.53 18.06
CA PRO A 370 -9.78 -5.95 18.42
C PRO A 370 -9.58 -7.48 18.41
N GLU A 371 -10.56 -8.22 18.91
CA GLU A 371 -10.57 -9.68 18.97
C GLU A 371 -10.58 -10.29 17.57
N LEU A 372 -11.44 -9.77 16.69
CA LEU A 372 -11.55 -10.24 15.32
C LEU A 372 -10.28 -9.90 14.51
N LYS A 373 -9.65 -8.73 14.73
CA LYS A 373 -8.34 -8.43 14.14
C LYS A 373 -7.27 -9.41 14.57
N GLU A 374 -7.28 -9.82 15.84
CA GLU A 374 -6.35 -10.83 16.34
C GLU A 374 -6.58 -12.18 15.66
N GLU A 375 -7.81 -12.62 15.55
CA GLU A 375 -8.22 -13.83 14.81
C GLU A 375 -7.76 -13.77 13.35
N LEU A 376 -7.98 -12.65 12.67
CA LEU A 376 -7.64 -12.46 11.25
C LEU A 376 -6.14 -12.14 11.02
N GLY A 377 -5.32 -12.09 12.06
CA GLY A 377 -3.90 -11.75 11.91
C GLY A 377 -3.65 -10.34 11.39
N ILE A 378 -4.54 -9.39 11.68
CA ILE A 378 -4.44 -7.97 11.31
C ILE A 378 -3.77 -7.21 12.45
N PRO A 379 -2.69 -6.43 12.20
CA PRO A 379 -2.05 -5.61 13.23
C PRO A 379 -3.00 -4.57 13.81
N GLN A 380 -2.85 -4.30 15.11
CA GLN A 380 -3.53 -3.20 15.78
C GLN A 380 -2.55 -2.03 15.94
N TYR A 381 -2.97 -0.82 15.52
CA TYR A 381 -2.16 0.39 15.58
C TYR A 381 -2.77 1.40 16.55
N GLY A 382 -1.93 2.15 17.28
CA GLY A 382 -2.34 3.28 18.12
C GLY A 382 -1.87 3.20 19.56
N ALA A 383 -1.94 4.33 20.28
CA ALA A 383 -1.57 4.46 21.69
C ALA A 383 -2.46 3.64 22.65
N LYS A 384 -3.56 3.10 22.14
CA LYS A 384 -4.52 2.26 22.87
C LYS A 384 -4.42 0.77 22.51
N ALA A 385 -3.42 0.34 21.71
CA ALA A 385 -3.13 -1.09 21.61
C ALA A 385 -2.87 -1.58 23.05
N PRO A 386 -3.68 -2.51 23.59
CA PRO A 386 -3.41 -3.03 24.91
C PRO A 386 -1.96 -3.51 24.94
N PRO A 387 -1.21 -3.29 26.05
CA PRO A 387 0.09 -3.93 26.17
C PRO A 387 -0.14 -5.40 25.87
N ALA A 388 0.77 -5.99 25.07
CA ALA A 388 0.69 -7.40 24.77
C ALA A 388 0.46 -8.13 26.08
N THR A 389 -0.82 -8.35 26.39
CA THR A 389 -1.18 -9.04 27.63
C THR A 389 -0.77 -10.46 27.34
N ASN A 390 0.22 -10.95 28.09
CA ASN A 390 0.53 -12.37 28.23
C ASN A 390 -0.66 -13.16 28.81
N LYS A 391 -1.88 -12.65 28.65
CA LYS A 391 -3.07 -13.43 28.98
C LYS A 391 -3.46 -14.21 27.73
N PRO A 392 -3.31 -15.53 27.76
CA PRO A 392 -3.80 -16.37 26.69
C PRO A 392 -5.31 -16.21 26.61
N THR A 393 -5.80 -15.64 25.53
CA THR A 393 -7.22 -15.61 25.18
C THR A 393 -7.71 -16.97 24.69
N SER A 394 -6.79 -17.91 24.49
CA SER A 394 -7.10 -19.32 24.24
C SER A 394 -7.03 -20.14 25.53
N LYS A 395 -7.82 -21.21 25.64
CA LYS A 395 -7.80 -22.19 26.72
C LYS A 395 -6.44 -22.91 26.90
N ARG A 396 -5.41 -22.56 26.12
CA ARG A 396 -4.03 -23.02 26.23
C ARG A 396 -3.26 -22.11 27.18
N GLY A 397 -2.54 -22.69 28.13
CA GLY A 397 -1.74 -22.00 29.16
C GLY A 397 -0.66 -21.06 28.59
N PRO A 398 0.21 -20.47 29.45
CA PRO A 398 1.17 -19.41 29.08
C PRO A 398 2.33 -19.88 28.19
N LEU A 399 2.18 -20.93 27.41
CA LEU A 399 3.17 -21.46 26.49
C LEU A 399 3.11 -20.68 25.18
N SER A 400 4.15 -19.91 24.92
CA SER A 400 4.71 -19.41 23.67
C SER A 400 3.70 -19.18 22.52
N ASP A 401 3.54 -17.94 22.09
CA ASP A 401 2.98 -17.61 20.76
C ASP A 401 3.60 -18.58 19.74
N PRO A 402 2.81 -19.46 19.09
CA PRO A 402 3.34 -20.51 18.19
C PRO A 402 4.13 -19.92 17.02
N TRP A 403 3.89 -18.65 16.69
CA TRP A 403 4.61 -17.92 15.67
C TRP A 403 6.07 -17.59 16.01
N VAL A 404 6.46 -17.62 17.29
CA VAL A 404 7.83 -17.23 17.71
C VAL A 404 8.89 -18.11 17.03
N ALA A 405 8.69 -19.43 17.03
CA ALA A 405 9.63 -20.35 16.40
C ALA A 405 9.74 -20.16 14.88
N TYR A 406 8.61 -19.90 14.23
CA TYR A 406 8.59 -19.60 12.79
C TYR A 406 9.26 -18.26 12.47
N ASP A 407 9.03 -17.23 13.28
CA ASP A 407 9.64 -15.91 13.12
C ASP A 407 11.17 -15.96 13.31
N GLU A 408 11.67 -16.70 14.29
CA GLU A 408 13.12 -16.90 14.53
C GLU A 408 13.78 -17.68 13.38
N ALA A 409 13.14 -18.77 12.94
CA ALA A 409 13.62 -19.55 11.80
C ALA A 409 13.64 -18.72 10.51
N ALA A 410 12.61 -17.90 10.29
CA ALA A 410 12.53 -17.00 9.15
C ALA A 410 13.60 -15.90 9.18
N ASP A 411 13.88 -15.32 10.34
CA ASP A 411 14.95 -14.33 10.50
C ASP A 411 16.32 -14.90 10.14
N ALA A 412 16.62 -16.12 10.60
CA ALA A 412 17.85 -16.82 10.27
C ALA A 412 17.93 -17.18 8.76
N LEU A 413 16.80 -17.62 8.18
CA LEU A 413 16.72 -17.94 6.76
C LEU A 413 16.98 -16.72 5.89
N VAL A 414 16.30 -15.59 6.16
CA VAL A 414 16.47 -14.36 5.39
C VAL A 414 17.90 -13.83 5.49
N ALA A 415 18.50 -13.83 6.69
CA ALA A 415 19.89 -13.41 6.86
C ALA A 415 20.87 -14.29 6.06
N ARG A 416 20.61 -15.60 5.97
CA ARG A 416 21.41 -16.55 5.18
C ARG A 416 21.20 -16.37 3.68
N LYS A 417 19.96 -16.21 3.22
CA LYS A 417 19.62 -16.03 1.79
C LYS A 417 20.06 -14.65 1.27
N LEU A 418 19.97 -13.63 2.10
CA LEU A 418 20.23 -12.22 1.80
C LEU A 418 21.25 -11.61 2.80
N PRO A 419 22.53 -11.99 2.72
CA PRO A 419 23.53 -11.56 3.69
C PRO A 419 23.70 -10.03 3.79
N LEU A 420 23.44 -9.28 2.72
CA LEU A 420 23.48 -7.81 2.76
C LEU A 420 22.40 -7.25 3.70
N LEU A 421 21.21 -7.84 3.73
CA LEU A 421 20.15 -7.44 4.65
C LEU A 421 20.45 -7.87 6.09
N GLY A 422 21.12 -9.01 6.27
CA GLY A 422 21.58 -9.46 7.58
C GLY A 422 22.63 -8.54 8.20
N ALA A 423 23.52 -7.96 7.38
CA ALA A 423 24.57 -7.05 7.84
C ALA A 423 24.07 -5.64 8.18
N GLY A 424 22.94 -5.21 7.60
CA GLY A 424 22.43 -3.84 7.75
C GLY A 424 23.22 -2.77 6.99
N PRO A 425 22.76 -1.51 7.03
CA PRO A 425 23.46 -0.37 6.44
C PRO A 425 24.74 -0.02 7.19
N ARG A 426 25.77 0.43 6.45
CA ARG A 426 27.12 0.68 7.01
C ARG A 426 27.24 1.94 7.84
N ASP A 427 26.48 2.96 7.47
CA ASP A 427 26.52 4.31 8.05
C ASP A 427 25.40 4.53 9.08
N PHE A 428 24.79 3.47 9.53
CA PHE A 428 23.75 3.50 10.56
C PHE A 428 24.29 2.80 11.81
N ASP A 429 24.83 3.59 12.74
CA ASP A 429 25.39 3.08 13.99
C ASP A 429 24.35 2.30 14.78
N GLY A 430 24.54 1.02 14.72
CA GLY A 430 23.74 0.02 15.40
C GLY A 430 22.27 0.29 15.22
N TRP A 431 21.59 -0.46 14.51
CA TRP A 431 20.14 -0.64 14.49
C TRP A 431 19.43 -0.29 15.84
N GLN A 432 20.05 0.57 16.66
CA GLN A 432 19.46 1.18 17.86
C GLN A 432 18.38 2.12 17.40
N ARG A 433 17.24 1.50 17.20
CA ARG A 433 16.03 2.20 16.83
C ARG A 433 15.68 3.19 17.93
N PRO A 434 15.39 4.46 17.61
CA PRO A 434 14.83 5.39 18.57
C PRO A 434 13.64 4.76 19.32
N ALA A 435 13.41 5.17 20.57
CA ALA A 435 12.37 4.58 21.44
C ALA A 435 10.97 4.55 20.79
N ALA A 436 10.66 5.50 19.89
CA ALA A 436 9.44 5.51 19.11
C ALA A 436 9.37 4.35 18.09
N ARG A 437 10.50 4.00 17.47
CA ARG A 437 10.61 2.83 16.58
C ARG A 437 10.49 1.52 17.35
N GLN A 438 11.06 1.44 18.58
CA GLN A 438 10.90 0.27 19.44
C GLN A 438 9.45 0.08 19.91
N ARG A 439 8.70 1.16 20.12
CA ARG A 439 7.27 1.09 20.45
C ARG A 439 6.43 0.57 19.29
N ALA A 440 6.74 0.97 18.06
CA ALA A 440 6.09 0.44 16.86
C ALA A 440 6.35 -1.06 16.65
N MET A 441 7.47 -1.59 17.18
CA MET A 441 7.81 -3.02 17.09
C MET A 441 6.99 -3.93 18.02
N LYS A 442 6.26 -3.38 19.00
CA LYS A 442 5.32 -4.15 19.84
C LYS A 442 3.99 -4.43 19.14
N VAL A 443 3.81 -3.95 17.92
CA VAL A 443 2.63 -4.21 17.11
C VAL A 443 2.69 -5.65 16.59
N ARG A 444 1.59 -6.39 16.70
CA ARG A 444 1.49 -7.72 16.10
C ARG A 444 1.70 -7.61 14.59
N ARG A 445 2.40 -8.61 14.03
CA ARG A 445 2.73 -8.65 12.59
C ARG A 445 1.51 -9.08 11.79
N TRP A 446 1.51 -8.69 10.52
CA TRP A 446 0.54 -9.18 9.55
C TRP A 446 0.65 -10.72 9.42
N ARG A 447 -0.48 -11.41 9.53
CA ARG A 447 -0.58 -12.86 9.36
C ARG A 447 -1.46 -13.18 8.14
N LEU A 448 -1.02 -12.75 6.96
CA LEU A 448 -1.76 -12.92 5.70
C LEU A 448 -0.93 -13.74 4.71
N TYR A 449 -1.39 -14.95 4.41
CA TYR A 449 -0.80 -15.77 3.34
C TYR A 449 -1.01 -15.09 1.99
N ASN A 450 0.01 -15.11 1.14
CA ASN A 450 0.05 -14.33 -0.12
C ASN A 450 -0.36 -12.86 0.06
N ARG A 451 -0.26 -12.29 1.28
CA ARG A 451 -0.73 -10.94 1.65
C ARG A 451 -2.23 -10.73 1.44
N MET A 452 -3.01 -11.80 1.41
CA MET A 452 -4.47 -11.77 1.15
C MET A 452 -5.29 -12.62 2.10
N VAL A 453 -4.85 -13.82 2.47
CA VAL A 453 -5.64 -14.76 3.26
C VAL A 453 -5.25 -14.72 4.73
N PRO A 454 -6.17 -14.37 5.64
CA PRO A 454 -5.94 -14.42 7.09
C PRO A 454 -5.50 -15.80 7.58
N MET A 455 -4.51 -15.80 8.49
CA MET A 455 -3.99 -17.00 9.14
C MET A 455 -4.17 -16.85 10.66
N ALA A 456 -5.25 -17.41 11.19
CA ALA A 456 -5.62 -17.28 12.60
C ALA A 456 -4.67 -18.04 13.55
N GLY A 457 -4.33 -19.26 13.21
CA GLY A 457 -3.52 -20.17 14.03
C GLY A 457 -2.15 -20.47 13.43
N ASP A 458 -1.43 -21.37 14.08
CA ASP A 458 -0.16 -21.91 13.62
C ASP A 458 -0.32 -23.09 12.63
N GLY A 459 -1.57 -23.38 12.23
CA GLY A 459 -1.89 -24.50 11.36
C GLY A 459 -1.87 -25.87 12.04
N SER A 460 -1.93 -25.88 13.38
CA SER A 460 -1.93 -27.12 14.16
C SER A 460 -3.32 -27.73 14.41
N ASP A 461 -4.38 -26.97 14.18
CA ASP A 461 -5.74 -27.45 14.36
C ASP A 461 -6.28 -28.01 13.03
N ASP A 462 -6.58 -29.30 13.02
CA ASP A 462 -7.12 -30.05 11.86
C ASP A 462 -8.57 -29.63 11.48
N ASP A 463 -9.20 -28.76 12.27
CA ASP A 463 -10.63 -28.42 12.14
C ASP A 463 -10.91 -27.21 11.24
N ASP A 464 -9.91 -26.46 10.77
CA ASP A 464 -10.11 -25.34 9.86
C ASP A 464 -9.76 -25.75 8.43
N GLU A 465 -10.62 -26.48 7.79
CA GLU A 465 -10.79 -26.34 6.35
C GLU A 465 -11.02 -24.85 6.10
N ASN A 466 -9.99 -24.17 5.60
CA ASN A 466 -9.93 -22.75 5.32
C ASN A 466 -11.29 -22.29 4.81
N ASP A 467 -12.08 -21.59 5.61
CA ASP A 467 -13.51 -21.33 5.35
C ASP A 467 -13.75 -20.56 4.05
N ARG A 468 -12.65 -20.09 3.41
CA ARG A 468 -12.65 -19.33 2.14
C ARG A 468 -13.69 -18.22 2.08
N SER A 469 -14.01 -17.66 3.26
CA SER A 469 -15.05 -16.64 3.38
C SER A 469 -14.51 -15.22 3.37
N ILE A 470 -13.18 -15.02 3.47
CA ILE A 470 -12.59 -13.68 3.52
C ILE A 470 -11.28 -13.57 2.75
N VAL A 471 -11.10 -12.44 2.06
CA VAL A 471 -9.81 -11.99 1.52
C VAL A 471 -9.59 -10.51 1.80
N ILE A 472 -8.33 -10.14 2.02
CA ILE A 472 -7.89 -8.76 2.24
C ILE A 472 -6.99 -8.37 1.06
N LEU A 473 -7.44 -7.44 0.23
CA LEU A 473 -6.74 -7.02 -0.97
C LEU A 473 -5.97 -5.71 -0.75
N GLY A 474 -4.88 -5.55 -1.49
CA GLY A 474 -4.11 -4.32 -1.49
C GLY A 474 -3.17 -4.16 -0.30
N GLN A 475 -2.95 -5.21 0.50
CA GLN A 475 -1.98 -5.20 1.60
C GLN A 475 -0.56 -5.49 1.08
N ILE A 476 -0.21 -4.79 0.00
CA ILE A 476 1.12 -4.79 -0.61
C ILE A 476 1.39 -3.42 -1.26
N HIS A 477 2.47 -2.78 -0.87
CA HIS A 477 2.91 -1.50 -1.43
C HIS A 477 3.93 -1.73 -2.53
N THR A 478 3.54 -1.46 -3.76
CA THR A 478 4.41 -1.58 -4.94
C THR A 478 4.30 -0.35 -5.85
N THR A 479 5.16 -0.29 -6.86
CA THR A 479 5.10 0.73 -7.90
C THR A 479 4.02 0.44 -8.97
N GLN A 480 3.34 -0.72 -8.92
CA GLN A 480 2.45 -1.23 -9.97
C GLN A 480 1.06 -1.64 -9.43
N THR A 481 0.46 -0.78 -8.62
CA THR A 481 -0.85 -1.04 -7.97
C THR A 481 -1.94 -1.56 -8.94
N PRO A 482 -2.15 -1.01 -10.15
CA PRO A 482 -3.21 -1.50 -11.04
C PRO A 482 -2.99 -2.94 -11.50
N THR A 483 -1.74 -3.30 -11.81
CA THR A 483 -1.39 -4.67 -12.25
C THR A 483 -1.50 -5.68 -11.10
N ILE A 484 -1.05 -5.28 -9.90
CA ILE A 484 -1.22 -6.10 -8.70
C ILE A 484 -2.70 -6.32 -8.41
N ALA A 485 -3.52 -5.27 -8.50
CA ALA A 485 -4.96 -5.38 -8.25
C ALA A 485 -5.64 -6.39 -9.19
N GLU A 486 -5.21 -6.45 -10.45
CA GLU A 486 -5.73 -7.38 -11.44
C GLU A 486 -5.44 -8.84 -11.07
N ILE A 487 -4.18 -9.16 -10.76
CA ILE A 487 -3.78 -10.53 -10.44
C ILE A 487 -4.27 -10.95 -9.04
N GLN A 488 -4.22 -10.05 -8.05
CA GLN A 488 -4.81 -10.33 -6.73
C GLN A 488 -6.32 -10.59 -6.84
N ALA A 489 -7.04 -9.83 -7.65
CA ALA A 489 -8.48 -10.03 -7.84
C ALA A 489 -8.78 -11.39 -8.48
N LEU A 490 -7.98 -11.82 -9.46
CA LEU A 490 -8.14 -13.13 -10.08
C LEU A 490 -7.84 -14.26 -9.08
N TRP A 491 -6.72 -14.15 -8.36
CA TRP A 491 -6.34 -15.14 -7.35
C TRP A 491 -7.39 -15.23 -6.23
N ALA A 492 -7.86 -14.07 -5.74
CA ALA A 492 -8.88 -13.98 -4.71
C ALA A 492 -10.23 -14.56 -5.15
N ALA A 493 -10.64 -14.27 -6.37
CA ALA A 493 -11.88 -14.85 -6.92
C ALA A 493 -11.78 -16.37 -7.03
N ALA A 494 -10.66 -16.90 -7.55
CA ALA A 494 -10.42 -18.34 -7.61
C ALA A 494 -10.38 -18.99 -6.20
N TYR A 495 -9.78 -18.30 -5.22
CA TYR A 495 -9.78 -18.75 -3.83
C TYR A 495 -11.18 -18.81 -3.24
N LEU A 496 -11.95 -17.72 -3.34
CA LEU A 496 -13.30 -17.62 -2.80
C LEU A 496 -14.27 -18.63 -3.45
N LEU A 497 -14.08 -18.94 -4.73
CA LEU A 497 -14.87 -19.92 -5.47
C LEU A 497 -14.45 -21.38 -5.19
N GLY A 498 -13.38 -21.59 -4.43
CA GLY A 498 -12.91 -22.94 -4.09
C GLY A 498 -12.01 -23.59 -5.15
N ASP A 499 -11.59 -22.83 -6.16
CA ASP A 499 -10.86 -23.36 -7.32
C ASP A 499 -9.35 -23.53 -7.10
N LEU A 500 -8.79 -22.87 -6.09
CA LEU A 500 -7.36 -22.96 -5.77
C LEU A 500 -7.08 -24.09 -4.79
N ALA A 501 -6.07 -24.91 -5.10
CA ALA A 501 -5.45 -25.78 -4.13
C ALA A 501 -4.47 -24.96 -3.27
N LEU A 502 -4.69 -24.88 -1.98
CA LEU A 502 -3.77 -24.22 -1.06
C LEU A 502 -2.71 -25.19 -0.54
N PRO A 503 -1.50 -24.71 -0.23
CA PRO A 503 -0.51 -25.49 0.51
C PRO A 503 -1.04 -25.86 1.90
N ALA A 504 -0.45 -26.89 2.51
CA ALA A 504 -0.74 -27.22 3.90
C ALA A 504 -0.45 -26.04 4.83
N ALA A 505 -1.28 -25.88 5.88
CA ALA A 505 -1.22 -24.74 6.80
C ALA A 505 0.19 -24.42 7.35
N PRO A 506 1.05 -25.39 7.76
CA PRO A 506 2.42 -25.09 8.18
C PRO A 506 3.31 -24.47 7.10
N ALA A 507 3.04 -24.75 5.83
CA ALA A 507 3.78 -24.13 4.72
C ALA A 507 3.34 -22.67 4.51
N MET A 508 2.04 -22.38 4.65
CA MET A 508 1.50 -21.03 4.59
C MET A 508 2.00 -20.16 5.75
N VAL A 509 2.01 -20.71 6.98
CA VAL A 509 2.55 -20.04 8.18
C VAL A 509 4.04 -19.69 7.99
N ARG A 510 4.83 -20.62 7.46
CA ARG A 510 6.25 -20.40 7.17
C ARG A 510 6.44 -19.26 6.15
N GLU A 511 5.67 -19.25 5.09
CA GLU A 511 5.70 -18.20 4.08
C GLU A 511 5.42 -16.82 4.68
N VAL A 512 4.38 -16.72 5.50
CA VAL A 512 4.02 -15.47 6.19
C VAL A 512 5.16 -14.99 7.10
N ALA A 513 5.76 -15.89 7.87
CA ALA A 513 6.89 -15.54 8.74
C ALA A 513 8.12 -15.09 7.92
N GLU A 514 8.45 -15.79 6.84
CA GLU A 514 9.56 -15.45 5.94
C GLU A 514 9.35 -14.08 5.27
N TRP A 515 8.14 -13.79 4.80
CA TRP A 515 7.80 -12.47 4.25
C TRP A 515 7.98 -11.36 5.28
N ASN A 516 7.45 -11.55 6.48
CA ASN A 516 7.55 -10.57 7.56
C ASN A 516 9.02 -10.33 7.99
N ALA A 517 9.82 -11.38 8.07
CA ALA A 517 11.25 -11.27 8.37
C ALA A 517 11.99 -10.51 7.27
N TRP A 518 11.67 -10.78 6.00
CA TRP A 518 12.27 -10.10 4.87
C TRP A 518 11.89 -8.61 4.82
N THR A 519 10.59 -8.25 4.90
CA THR A 519 10.17 -6.85 4.83
C THR A 519 10.75 -6.01 5.95
N ARG A 520 10.84 -6.58 7.18
CA ARG A 520 11.47 -5.92 8.32
C ARG A 520 12.95 -5.61 8.09
N LYS A 521 13.70 -6.51 7.47
CA LYS A 521 15.12 -6.32 7.16
C LYS A 521 15.34 -5.41 5.94
N ARG A 522 14.46 -5.51 4.95
CA ARG A 522 14.55 -4.76 3.70
C ARG A 522 14.12 -3.30 3.84
N TYR A 523 13.07 -3.05 4.62
CA TYR A 523 12.43 -1.75 4.82
C TYR A 523 12.44 -1.40 6.31
N ALA A 524 13.62 -1.23 6.88
CA ALA A 524 13.89 -1.29 8.31
C ALA A 524 12.95 -0.49 9.23
N SER A 525 12.56 0.73 8.86
CA SER A 525 11.70 1.57 9.70
C SER A 525 10.20 1.36 9.47
N VAL A 526 9.83 0.82 8.32
CA VAL A 526 8.44 0.78 7.87
C VAL A 526 7.94 -0.63 7.54
N GLY A 527 8.86 -1.59 7.35
CA GLY A 527 8.54 -2.94 6.88
C GLY A 527 7.75 -3.81 7.86
N GLU A 528 7.73 -3.49 9.14
CA GLU A 528 6.84 -4.15 10.11
C GLU A 528 5.41 -3.59 10.06
N ARG A 529 5.32 -2.28 9.84
CA ARG A 529 4.05 -1.56 9.85
C ARG A 529 3.33 -1.65 8.51
N TYR A 530 4.09 -1.54 7.41
CA TYR A 530 3.55 -1.49 6.07
C TYR A 530 4.11 -2.62 5.22
N PRO A 531 3.28 -3.28 4.41
CA PRO A 531 3.69 -4.42 3.58
C PRO A 531 4.40 -3.95 2.30
N TYR A 532 5.58 -3.35 2.43
CA TYR A 532 6.36 -2.88 1.28
C TYR A 532 6.93 -4.05 0.47
N ALA A 533 6.87 -3.92 -0.86
CA ALA A 533 7.50 -4.78 -1.85
C ALA A 533 7.74 -3.98 -3.14
N LEU A 534 8.45 -2.84 -3.04
CA LEU A 534 8.51 -1.82 -4.08
C LEU A 534 9.00 -2.37 -5.43
N PHE A 535 10.07 -3.16 -5.42
CA PHE A 535 10.69 -3.72 -6.63
C PHE A 535 10.37 -5.21 -6.85
N ASP A 536 9.58 -5.81 -5.97
CA ASP A 536 9.37 -7.25 -5.89
C ASP A 536 8.04 -7.68 -6.50
N TRP A 537 7.39 -6.77 -7.23
CA TRP A 537 6.05 -7.01 -7.75
C TRP A 537 6.03 -8.06 -8.87
N VAL A 538 7.05 -8.12 -9.75
CA VAL A 538 7.11 -9.17 -10.79
C VAL A 538 7.21 -10.56 -10.18
N PRO A 539 8.17 -10.86 -9.28
CA PRO A 539 8.22 -12.18 -8.65
C PRO A 539 7.01 -12.47 -7.74
N TYR A 540 6.38 -11.45 -7.18
CA TYR A 540 5.11 -11.64 -6.46
C TYR A 540 3.98 -12.05 -7.41
N LEU A 541 3.85 -11.41 -8.57
CA LEU A 541 2.88 -11.83 -9.58
C LEU A 541 3.17 -13.23 -10.12
N ASP A 542 4.45 -13.55 -10.38
CA ASP A 542 4.84 -14.90 -10.80
C ASP A 542 4.33 -15.97 -9.83
N ARG A 543 4.45 -15.71 -8.54
CA ARG A 543 3.94 -16.61 -7.50
C ARG A 543 2.43 -16.80 -7.61
N LEU A 544 1.66 -15.70 -7.66
CA LEU A 544 0.20 -15.77 -7.77
C LEU A 544 -0.23 -16.45 -9.07
N MET A 545 0.47 -16.20 -10.17
CA MET A 545 0.19 -16.82 -11.46
C MET A 545 0.54 -18.32 -11.47
N THR A 546 1.60 -18.70 -10.77
CA THR A 546 1.93 -20.13 -10.57
C THR A 546 0.83 -20.84 -9.81
N ASP A 547 0.30 -20.25 -8.75
CA ASP A 547 -0.84 -20.79 -8.00
C ASP A 547 -2.09 -20.96 -8.90
N LEU A 548 -2.27 -20.04 -9.85
CA LEU A 548 -3.37 -20.07 -10.83
C LEU A 548 -3.13 -21.02 -12.02
N GLY A 549 -1.95 -21.66 -12.10
CA GLY A 549 -1.56 -22.50 -13.24
C GLY A 549 -1.31 -21.74 -14.54
N LEU A 550 -0.94 -20.45 -14.45
CA LEU A 550 -0.71 -19.57 -15.58
C LEU A 550 0.78 -19.37 -15.86
N GLU A 551 1.10 -19.12 -17.14
CA GLU A 551 2.48 -18.83 -17.58
C GLU A 551 2.98 -17.51 -16.95
N THR A 552 4.17 -17.54 -16.35
CA THR A 552 4.78 -16.39 -15.68
C THR A 552 5.65 -15.54 -16.60
N LYS A 553 6.20 -16.14 -17.66
CA LYS A 553 7.00 -15.43 -18.64
C LYS A 553 6.10 -14.76 -19.67
N ARG A 554 6.27 -13.46 -19.85
CA ARG A 554 5.38 -12.64 -20.68
C ARG A 554 6.03 -12.07 -21.94
N HIS A 555 7.34 -12.23 -22.08
CA HIS A 555 8.08 -11.84 -23.27
C HIS A 555 8.61 -13.06 -24.03
N ASN A 556 8.68 -12.94 -25.36
CA ASN A 556 9.17 -14.01 -26.21
C ASN A 556 10.70 -14.15 -26.10
N GLY A 557 11.16 -15.27 -25.58
CA GLY A 557 12.57 -15.60 -25.42
C GLY A 557 13.18 -15.13 -24.08
N ALA A 558 14.11 -15.92 -23.57
CA ALA A 558 14.66 -15.75 -22.22
C ALA A 558 15.38 -14.40 -21.99
N LEU A 559 16.09 -13.88 -22.99
CA LEU A 559 16.78 -12.59 -22.86
C LEU A 559 15.78 -11.43 -22.84
N ALA A 560 14.77 -11.46 -23.71
CA ALA A 560 13.74 -10.44 -23.73
C ALA A 560 12.97 -10.45 -22.39
N ASP A 561 12.58 -11.63 -21.91
CA ASP A 561 11.88 -11.80 -20.65
C ASP A 561 12.68 -11.31 -19.44
N PHE A 562 13.99 -11.41 -19.48
CA PHE A 562 14.86 -10.98 -18.38
C PHE A 562 15.14 -9.46 -18.39
N PHE A 563 15.35 -8.86 -19.56
CA PHE A 563 15.81 -7.47 -19.68
C PHE A 563 14.70 -6.47 -19.99
N LEU A 564 13.63 -6.88 -20.70
CA LEU A 564 12.57 -5.94 -21.06
C LEU A 564 11.67 -5.61 -19.86
N PRO A 565 11.14 -4.38 -19.84
CA PRO A 565 10.22 -3.96 -18.79
C PRO A 565 8.90 -4.72 -18.85
N TYR A 566 8.44 -5.18 -17.72
CA TYR A 566 7.08 -5.64 -17.53
C TYR A 566 6.15 -4.45 -17.33
N GLY A 567 4.96 -4.54 -17.88
CA GLY A 567 3.94 -3.51 -17.74
C GLY A 567 2.53 -4.10 -17.72
N PRO A 568 1.52 -3.28 -17.50
CA PRO A 568 0.14 -3.74 -17.47
C PRO A 568 -0.29 -4.55 -18.69
N HIS A 569 0.20 -4.18 -19.89
CA HIS A 569 -0.09 -4.88 -21.15
C HIS A 569 0.35 -6.36 -21.15
N CYS A 570 1.36 -6.72 -20.34
CA CYS A 570 1.81 -8.10 -20.19
C CYS A 570 0.77 -8.99 -19.51
N TYR A 571 -0.21 -8.41 -18.84
CA TYR A 571 -1.20 -9.10 -18.03
C TYR A 571 -2.65 -8.82 -18.47
N SER A 572 -2.86 -8.20 -19.62
CA SER A 572 -4.18 -7.73 -20.08
C SER A 572 -5.21 -8.84 -20.29
N HIS A 573 -4.79 -10.07 -20.51
CA HIS A 573 -5.66 -11.21 -20.83
C HIS A 573 -5.62 -12.35 -19.80
N VAL A 574 -5.13 -12.08 -18.58
CA VAL A 574 -4.94 -13.13 -17.57
C VAL A 574 -6.24 -13.79 -17.12
N VAL A 575 -7.35 -13.08 -17.11
CA VAL A 575 -8.66 -13.64 -16.73
C VAL A 575 -9.14 -14.60 -17.82
N GLU A 576 -9.03 -14.21 -19.07
CA GLU A 576 -9.36 -15.04 -20.24
C GLU A 576 -8.46 -16.29 -20.32
N GLU A 577 -7.16 -16.14 -20.07
CA GLU A 577 -6.20 -17.25 -19.97
C GLU A 577 -6.60 -18.24 -18.88
N TYR A 578 -6.96 -17.74 -17.71
CA TYR A 578 -7.41 -18.55 -16.59
C TYR A 578 -8.71 -19.30 -16.91
N MET A 579 -9.70 -18.62 -17.48
CA MET A 579 -10.94 -19.24 -17.91
C MET A 579 -10.72 -20.33 -18.96
N ALA A 580 -9.80 -20.08 -19.91
CA ALA A 580 -9.44 -21.08 -20.93
C ALA A 580 -8.72 -22.29 -20.34
N ALA A 581 -7.85 -22.09 -19.34
CA ALA A 581 -7.18 -23.16 -18.61
C ALA A 581 -8.21 -24.03 -17.85
N ARG A 582 -9.14 -23.40 -17.12
CA ARG A 582 -10.19 -24.12 -16.40
C ARG A 582 -11.12 -24.94 -17.29
N LYS A 583 -11.45 -24.43 -18.47
CA LYS A 583 -12.24 -25.20 -19.45
C LYS A 583 -11.51 -26.45 -19.91
N ARG A 584 -10.20 -26.38 -20.13
CA ARG A 584 -9.38 -27.52 -20.50
C ARG A 584 -9.33 -28.60 -19.42
N ASP A 585 -9.30 -28.16 -18.15
CA ASP A 585 -9.22 -29.06 -17.00
C ASP A 585 -10.59 -29.62 -16.56
N GLY A 586 -11.67 -29.35 -17.28
CA GLY A 586 -13.03 -29.81 -16.98
C GLY A 586 -13.65 -29.20 -15.72
N LYS A 587 -13.05 -28.12 -15.20
CA LYS A 587 -13.50 -27.44 -13.97
C LYS A 587 -14.53 -26.32 -14.21
N LEU A 588 -14.86 -26.02 -15.45
CA LEU A 588 -15.90 -25.07 -15.85
C LEU A 588 -16.93 -25.82 -16.71
N GLU A 589 -18.10 -26.10 -16.15
CA GLU A 589 -19.26 -26.43 -16.97
C GLU A 589 -19.60 -25.19 -17.80
N VAL A 590 -19.65 -25.37 -19.12
CA VAL A 590 -20.14 -24.37 -20.05
C VAL A 590 -21.62 -24.17 -19.71
N ALA A 591 -22.01 -23.03 -19.14
CA ALA A 591 -23.38 -22.57 -19.25
C ALA A 591 -23.66 -22.38 -20.75
N THR A 592 -24.13 -23.43 -21.39
CA THR A 592 -24.56 -23.40 -22.78
C THR A 592 -25.71 -22.41 -22.89
N ALA A 593 -25.53 -21.42 -23.74
CA ALA A 593 -26.60 -20.56 -24.25
C ALA A 593 -27.66 -21.41 -24.98
N SER A 594 -28.54 -22.04 -24.22
CA SER A 594 -29.68 -22.81 -24.71
C SER A 594 -30.94 -22.51 -23.90
N SER A 595 -31.28 -21.22 -23.76
CA SER A 595 -32.61 -20.76 -23.37
C SER A 595 -32.93 -19.36 -23.88
N LEU A 596 -32.59 -19.07 -25.12
CA LEU A 596 -33.21 -18.02 -25.91
C LEU A 596 -33.78 -18.65 -27.17
N GLY A 597 -34.99 -19.26 -27.01
CA GLY A 597 -35.66 -19.88 -28.15
C GLY A 597 -36.86 -20.71 -27.71
N SER A 598 -37.94 -20.06 -27.27
CA SER A 598 -39.33 -20.38 -27.57
C SER A 598 -40.28 -19.36 -26.93
#